data_8876e11bf74d526227d8867b3dce48d1
#
_entry.id   8876e11bf74d526227d8867b3dce48d1
#
_cell.length_a   1.000
_cell.length_b   1.000
_cell.length_c   1.000
_cell.angle_alpha   90.00
_cell.angle_beta   90.00
_cell.angle_gamma   90.00
#
_symmetry.space_group_name_H-M   'P 1'
#
loop_
_entity.id
_entity.type
_entity.pdbx_description
1 polymer ?
#
loop_
_entity_poly.entity_id
_entity_poly.type
_entity_poly.pdbx_seq_one_letter_code
_entity_poly.pdbx_strand_id
1 'polypeptide(L)'
;MKNYMTPAGYARLKSELMYLLDVERPELVKVVSWAASNGDRSENGDYLYGKKRLREIDRRIHYLNKRLDKPEVVDPAARDETDQVFFGATVDYIDSHGEEHTVTIVGVDEVDPARGHVSWISPIAKALLKRRAGDTVSLMTPAGPEEIEIADVRYEALSATESAP
;
A
#
# COMPACT_ATOMS: atom_id res chain seq x y z
N MET A 1 9.09 5.96 -13.05
CA MET A 1 8.41 4.71 -12.68
C MET A 1 6.91 4.98 -12.58
N LYS A 2 6.12 4.05 -13.09
CA LYS A 2 4.66 4.20 -13.02
C LYS A 2 4.15 4.06 -11.59
N ASN A 3 3.04 4.73 -11.30
CA ASN A 3 2.43 4.75 -9.97
C ASN A 3 1.08 4.04 -10.02
N TYR A 4 1.12 2.72 -10.00
CA TYR A 4 -0.10 1.91 -10.05
C TYR A 4 -0.77 1.85 -8.68
N MET A 5 -2.10 2.00 -8.67
CA MET A 5 -2.93 1.87 -7.48
C MET A 5 -4.22 1.14 -7.83
N THR A 6 -4.78 0.42 -6.85
CA THR A 6 -6.17 -0.05 -6.98
C THR A 6 -7.11 1.10 -6.59
N PRO A 7 -8.39 1.06 -6.99
CA PRO A 7 -9.37 2.06 -6.52
C PRO A 7 -9.46 2.13 -5.01
N ALA A 8 -9.40 1.01 -4.31
CA ALA A 8 -9.42 0.97 -2.85
C ALA A 8 -8.21 1.68 -2.23
N GLY A 9 -7.02 1.45 -2.79
CA GLY A 9 -5.80 2.11 -2.33
C GLY A 9 -5.83 3.61 -2.57
N TYR A 10 -6.28 4.03 -3.75
CA TYR A 10 -6.44 5.44 -4.07
C TYR A 10 -7.40 6.13 -3.10
N ALA A 11 -8.57 5.52 -2.85
CA ALA A 11 -9.56 6.07 -1.94
C ALA A 11 -9.01 6.19 -0.52
N ARG A 12 -8.26 5.19 -0.05
CA ARG A 12 -7.68 5.20 1.30
C ARG A 12 -6.63 6.31 1.46
N LEU A 13 -5.72 6.46 0.50
CA LEU A 13 -4.70 7.51 0.55
C LEU A 13 -5.34 8.90 0.49
N LYS A 14 -6.36 9.06 -0.35
CA LYS A 14 -7.08 10.32 -0.46
C LYS A 14 -7.81 10.66 0.84
N SER A 15 -8.46 9.69 1.46
CA SER A 15 -9.13 9.88 2.74
C SER A 15 -8.15 10.26 3.84
N GLU A 16 -6.99 9.63 3.88
CA GLU A 16 -5.94 9.98 4.84
C GLU A 16 -5.49 11.43 4.65
N LEU A 17 -5.24 11.83 3.40
CA LEU A 17 -4.82 13.20 3.09
C LEU A 17 -5.86 14.22 3.55
N MET A 18 -7.14 13.97 3.26
CA MET A 18 -8.22 14.86 3.66
C MET A 18 -8.34 14.95 5.18
N TYR A 19 -8.20 13.83 5.88
CA TYR A 19 -8.22 13.81 7.33
C TYR A 19 -7.07 14.65 7.93
N LEU A 20 -5.86 14.48 7.41
CA LEU A 20 -4.71 15.24 7.88
C LEU A 20 -4.88 16.75 7.65
N LEU A 21 -5.39 17.13 6.48
CA LEU A 21 -5.57 18.54 6.13
C LEU A 21 -6.73 19.18 6.87
N ASP A 22 -7.85 18.49 7.00
CA ASP A 22 -9.11 19.09 7.46
C ASP A 22 -9.36 18.87 8.95
N VAL A 23 -8.77 17.85 9.56
CA VAL A 23 -9.05 17.49 10.96
C VAL A 23 -7.79 17.53 11.81
N GLU A 24 -6.84 16.64 11.58
CA GLU A 24 -5.71 16.47 12.51
C GLU A 24 -4.80 17.70 12.58
N ARG A 25 -4.39 18.22 11.42
CA ARG A 25 -3.48 19.36 11.38
C ARG A 25 -4.10 20.62 12.02
N PRO A 26 -5.33 21.03 11.66
CA PRO A 26 -5.95 22.19 12.29
C PRO A 26 -6.08 22.08 13.81
N GLU A 27 -6.48 20.90 14.30
CA GLU A 27 -6.61 20.67 15.76
C GLU A 27 -5.25 20.77 16.45
N LEU A 28 -4.23 20.20 15.83
CA LEU A 28 -2.88 20.21 16.40
C LEU A 28 -2.29 21.62 16.41
N VAL A 29 -2.57 22.43 15.37
CA VAL A 29 -2.14 23.82 15.33
C VAL A 29 -2.74 24.61 16.51
N LYS A 30 -3.99 24.37 16.86
CA LYS A 30 -4.64 24.98 18.02
C LYS A 30 -3.93 24.60 19.31
N VAL A 31 -3.61 23.33 19.48
CA VAL A 31 -2.90 22.83 20.67
C VAL A 31 -1.52 23.46 20.80
N VAL A 32 -0.77 23.53 19.69
CA VAL A 32 0.56 24.14 19.68
C VAL A 32 0.49 25.63 20.02
N SER A 33 -0.49 26.36 19.45
CA SER A 33 -0.68 27.77 19.73
C SER A 33 -1.02 28.01 21.20
N TRP A 34 -1.91 27.20 21.76
CA TRP A 34 -2.28 27.28 23.17
C TRP A 34 -1.05 27.00 24.06
N ALA A 35 -0.32 25.93 23.77
CA ALA A 35 0.87 25.56 24.55
C ALA A 35 1.96 26.64 24.48
N ALA A 36 2.14 27.26 23.30
CA ALA A 36 3.13 28.32 23.12
C ALA A 36 2.81 29.57 23.96
N SER A 37 1.52 29.81 24.25
CA SER A 37 1.11 30.96 25.08
C SER A 37 1.30 30.72 26.59
N ASN A 38 1.62 29.48 27.01
CA ASN A 38 1.67 29.09 28.42
C ASN A 38 3.06 29.16 29.05
N GLY A 39 4.01 29.88 28.45
CA GLY A 39 5.31 30.10 29.06
C GLY A 39 6.48 29.63 28.22
N ASP A 40 7.52 29.08 28.88
CA ASP A 40 8.78 28.72 28.24
C ASP A 40 8.60 27.52 27.28
N ARG A 41 8.77 27.78 25.99
CA ARG A 41 8.62 26.80 24.91
C ARG A 41 9.65 25.66 25.01
N SER A 42 10.84 25.95 25.52
CA SER A 42 11.91 24.94 25.59
C SER A 42 11.63 23.83 26.62
N GLU A 43 10.81 24.13 27.63
CA GLU A 43 10.44 23.19 28.69
C GLU A 43 9.00 22.72 28.61
N ASN A 44 8.26 23.20 27.64
CA ASN A 44 6.84 22.89 27.47
C ASN A 44 6.68 21.60 26.64
N GLY A 45 6.37 20.50 27.33
CA GLY A 45 6.22 19.18 26.69
C GLY A 45 5.13 19.15 25.61
N ASP A 46 4.00 19.81 25.87
CA ASP A 46 2.90 19.87 24.87
C ASP A 46 3.31 20.63 23.63
N TYR A 47 4.06 21.71 23.80
CA TYR A 47 4.58 22.47 22.66
C TYR A 47 5.57 21.66 21.84
N LEU A 48 6.53 21.02 22.49
CA LEU A 48 7.57 20.22 21.83
C LEU A 48 6.97 19.02 21.10
N TYR A 49 6.04 18.32 21.74
CA TYR A 49 5.34 17.19 21.14
C TYR A 49 4.52 17.64 19.91
N GLY A 50 3.78 18.72 20.08
CA GLY A 50 2.94 19.25 19.00
C GLY A 50 3.76 19.68 17.78
N LYS A 51 4.88 20.35 18.02
CA LYS A 51 5.78 20.77 16.93
C LYS A 51 6.37 19.58 16.20
N LYS A 52 6.77 18.54 16.94
CA LYS A 52 7.27 17.31 16.34
C LYS A 52 6.21 16.63 15.48
N ARG A 53 4.98 16.52 16.01
CA ARG A 53 3.88 15.90 15.30
C ARG A 53 3.49 16.70 14.04
N LEU A 54 3.51 18.03 14.11
CA LEU A 54 3.27 18.87 12.92
C LEU A 54 4.27 18.56 11.82
N ARG A 55 5.54 18.40 12.14
CA ARG A 55 6.56 18.06 11.14
C ARG A 55 6.27 16.68 10.51
N GLU A 56 5.87 15.71 11.32
CA GLU A 56 5.49 14.38 10.81
C GLU A 56 4.30 14.46 9.88
N ILE A 57 3.26 15.22 10.25
CA ILE A 57 2.06 15.41 9.44
C ILE A 57 2.43 16.09 8.11
N ASP A 58 3.24 17.14 8.15
CA ASP A 58 3.63 17.87 6.95
C ASP A 58 4.42 16.99 5.99
N ARG A 59 5.31 16.14 6.51
CA ARG A 59 6.02 15.17 5.68
C ARG A 59 5.06 14.15 5.07
N ARG A 60 4.09 13.67 5.85
CA ARG A 60 3.10 12.71 5.35
C ARG A 60 2.21 13.33 4.28
N ILE A 61 1.76 14.58 4.47
CA ILE A 61 0.98 15.31 3.48
C ILE A 61 1.78 15.44 2.18
N HIS A 62 3.04 15.81 2.28
CA HIS A 62 3.91 15.92 1.10
C HIS A 62 4.02 14.59 0.36
N TYR A 63 4.23 13.50 1.08
CA TYR A 63 4.28 12.16 0.51
C TYR A 63 2.97 11.80 -0.19
N LEU A 64 1.83 12.00 0.49
CA LEU A 64 0.52 11.69 -0.07
C LEU A 64 0.22 12.50 -1.32
N ASN A 65 0.54 13.80 -1.31
CA ASN A 65 0.37 14.64 -2.49
C ASN A 65 1.17 14.11 -3.69
N LYS A 66 2.40 13.67 -3.45
CA LYS A 66 3.21 13.07 -4.52
C LYS A 66 2.61 11.77 -5.03
N ARG A 67 2.15 10.91 -4.12
CA ARG A 67 1.56 9.63 -4.51
C ARG A 67 0.24 9.79 -5.25
N LEU A 68 -0.53 10.83 -4.91
CA LEU A 68 -1.83 11.09 -5.53
C LEU A 68 -1.74 12.00 -6.76
N ASP A 69 -0.54 12.42 -7.13
CA ASP A 69 -0.32 13.18 -8.35
C ASP A 69 -0.14 12.20 -9.52
N LYS A 70 -1.07 12.23 -10.47
CA LYS A 70 -1.06 11.39 -11.67
C LYS A 70 -0.91 9.88 -11.40
N PRO A 71 -1.74 9.30 -10.52
CA PRO A 71 -1.70 7.86 -10.32
C PRO A 71 -2.36 7.15 -11.51
N GLU A 72 -1.91 5.90 -11.77
CA GLU A 72 -2.63 5.01 -12.67
C GLU A 72 -3.51 4.10 -11.83
N VAL A 73 -4.80 4.40 -11.77
CA VAL A 73 -5.75 3.61 -10.99
C VAL A 73 -6.26 2.48 -11.87
N VAL A 74 -5.97 1.24 -11.44
CA VAL A 74 -6.35 0.03 -12.17
C VAL A 74 -7.32 -0.77 -11.30
N ASP A 75 -8.54 -0.93 -11.80
CA ASP A 75 -9.57 -1.71 -11.10
C ASP A 75 -9.49 -3.18 -11.50
N PRO A 76 -9.09 -4.09 -10.58
CA PRO A 76 -9.03 -5.50 -10.90
C PRO A 76 -10.37 -6.07 -11.37
N ALA A 77 -11.47 -5.60 -10.79
CA ALA A 77 -12.81 -6.11 -11.14
C ALA A 77 -13.26 -5.70 -12.54
N ALA A 78 -12.66 -4.66 -13.12
CA ALA A 78 -13.02 -4.17 -14.45
C ALA A 78 -12.17 -4.79 -15.57
N ARG A 79 -11.18 -5.62 -15.21
CA ARG A 79 -10.32 -6.25 -16.21
C ARG A 79 -11.06 -7.39 -16.94
N ASP A 80 -10.84 -7.49 -18.24
CA ASP A 80 -11.34 -8.62 -19.02
C ASP A 80 -10.75 -9.93 -18.48
N GLU A 81 -11.54 -10.99 -18.61
CA GLU A 81 -11.11 -12.30 -18.12
C GLU A 81 -9.83 -12.75 -18.82
N THR A 82 -8.84 -13.12 -18.02
CA THR A 82 -7.54 -13.61 -18.50
C THR A 82 -6.90 -14.49 -17.43
N ASP A 83 -6.10 -15.45 -17.87
CA ASP A 83 -5.26 -16.28 -16.99
C ASP A 83 -3.84 -15.72 -16.83
N GLN A 84 -3.58 -14.56 -17.41
CA GLN A 84 -2.28 -13.90 -17.35
C GLN A 84 -2.21 -12.93 -16.17
N VAL A 85 -1.05 -12.87 -15.54
CA VAL A 85 -0.83 -12.08 -14.34
C VAL A 85 -0.42 -10.65 -14.73
N PHE A 86 -1.24 -9.68 -14.30
CA PHE A 86 -0.95 -8.25 -14.39
C PHE A 86 -1.20 -7.60 -13.03
N PHE A 87 -0.96 -6.30 -12.94
CA PHE A 87 -1.28 -5.55 -11.73
C PHE A 87 -2.74 -5.78 -11.31
N GLY A 88 -2.96 -6.01 -10.04
CA GLY A 88 -4.29 -6.26 -9.49
C GLY A 88 -4.68 -7.74 -9.45
N ALA A 89 -3.88 -8.63 -10.03
CA ALA A 89 -4.18 -10.06 -10.03
C ALA A 89 -4.09 -10.66 -8.63
N THR A 90 -5.00 -11.59 -8.35
CA THR A 90 -4.90 -12.50 -7.22
C THR A 90 -4.43 -13.85 -7.77
N VAL A 91 -3.32 -14.34 -7.26
CA VAL A 91 -2.63 -15.51 -7.79
C VAL A 91 -2.48 -16.57 -6.70
N ASP A 92 -2.97 -17.77 -7.00
CA ASP A 92 -2.67 -18.96 -6.19
C ASP A 92 -1.46 -19.64 -6.80
N TYR A 93 -0.45 -19.92 -6.00
CA TYR A 93 0.71 -20.65 -6.45
C TYR A 93 1.11 -21.73 -5.44
N ILE A 94 1.82 -22.71 -5.94
CA ILE A 94 2.30 -23.85 -5.14
C ILE A 94 3.82 -23.75 -5.07
N ASP A 95 4.36 -23.79 -3.86
CA ASP A 95 5.81 -23.68 -3.65
C ASP A 95 6.51 -25.02 -3.88
N SER A 96 7.84 -25.05 -3.74
CA SER A 96 8.63 -26.24 -3.94
C SER A 96 8.36 -27.36 -2.91
N HIS A 97 7.68 -27.03 -1.81
CA HIS A 97 7.28 -27.96 -0.78
C HIS A 97 5.84 -28.45 -0.94
N GLY A 98 5.16 -28.04 -2.02
CA GLY A 98 3.77 -28.43 -2.26
C GLY A 98 2.74 -27.61 -1.48
N GLU A 99 3.14 -26.55 -0.80
CA GLU A 99 2.23 -25.69 -0.06
C GLU A 99 1.62 -24.63 -0.97
N GLU A 100 0.32 -24.37 -0.77
CA GLU A 100 -0.39 -23.33 -1.52
C GLU A 100 -0.27 -21.99 -0.84
N HIS A 101 -0.11 -20.97 -1.68
CA HIS A 101 -0.07 -19.55 -1.26
C HIS A 101 -0.98 -18.74 -2.15
N THR A 102 -1.58 -17.69 -1.58
CA THR A 102 -2.38 -16.73 -2.34
C THR A 102 -1.82 -15.34 -2.12
N VAL A 103 -1.53 -14.64 -3.20
CA VAL A 103 -1.07 -13.25 -3.14
C VAL A 103 -1.91 -12.40 -4.08
N THR A 104 -2.09 -11.12 -3.72
CA THR A 104 -2.73 -10.13 -4.57
C THR A 104 -1.72 -9.02 -4.84
N ILE A 105 -1.54 -8.68 -6.11
CA ILE A 105 -0.54 -7.70 -6.54
C ILE A 105 -1.18 -6.31 -6.51
N VAL A 106 -0.68 -5.47 -5.61
CA VAL A 106 -1.24 -4.15 -5.33
C VAL A 106 -0.17 -3.06 -5.43
N GLY A 107 -0.57 -1.81 -5.21
CA GLY A 107 0.35 -0.67 -5.20
C GLY A 107 1.29 -0.70 -4.01
N VAL A 108 2.37 0.07 -4.09
CA VAL A 108 3.41 0.09 -3.05
C VAL A 108 2.88 0.57 -1.69
N ASP A 109 1.81 1.37 -1.69
CA ASP A 109 1.19 1.88 -0.46
C ASP A 109 0.04 1.00 0.04
N GLU A 110 -0.20 -0.15 -0.59
CA GLU A 110 -1.33 -1.03 -0.27
C GLU A 110 -0.89 -2.38 0.28
N VAL A 111 0.39 -2.52 0.60
CA VAL A 111 0.95 -3.78 1.10
C VAL A 111 0.32 -4.15 2.44
N ASP A 112 -0.14 -5.40 2.54
CA ASP A 112 -0.75 -5.94 3.75
C ASP A 112 -0.43 -7.44 3.83
N PRO A 113 0.65 -7.81 4.55
CA PRO A 113 1.07 -9.21 4.62
C PRO A 113 0.00 -10.14 5.20
N ALA A 114 -0.81 -9.67 6.14
CA ALA A 114 -1.86 -10.48 6.76
C ALA A 114 -2.93 -10.90 5.74
N ARG A 115 -3.13 -10.09 4.69
CA ARG A 115 -4.10 -10.37 3.63
C ARG A 115 -3.46 -10.93 2.36
N GLY A 116 -2.14 -11.15 2.38
CA GLY A 116 -1.42 -11.60 1.19
C GLY A 116 -1.27 -10.54 0.11
N HIS A 117 -1.43 -9.26 0.44
CA HIS A 117 -1.28 -8.15 -0.51
C HIS A 117 0.19 -7.77 -0.62
N VAL A 118 0.75 -7.93 -1.80
CA VAL A 118 2.16 -7.68 -2.08
C VAL A 118 2.31 -6.55 -3.08
N SER A 119 3.40 -5.79 -2.95
CA SER A 119 3.70 -4.71 -3.89
C SER A 119 4.01 -5.29 -5.28
N TRP A 120 3.56 -4.60 -6.33
CA TRP A 120 3.85 -5.00 -7.70
C TRP A 120 5.34 -4.95 -8.04
N ILE A 121 6.16 -4.28 -7.23
CA ILE A 121 7.61 -4.24 -7.40
C ILE A 121 8.34 -5.24 -6.50
N SER A 122 7.61 -6.03 -5.70
CA SER A 122 8.21 -7.05 -4.84
C SER A 122 8.79 -8.21 -5.67
N PRO A 123 9.73 -8.98 -5.10
CA PRO A 123 10.30 -10.12 -5.82
C PRO A 123 9.26 -11.14 -6.28
N ILE A 124 8.29 -11.47 -5.43
CA ILE A 124 7.23 -12.43 -5.83
C ILE A 124 6.38 -11.87 -6.97
N ALA A 125 5.98 -10.60 -6.90
CA ALA A 125 5.20 -9.99 -7.97
C ALA A 125 5.98 -9.96 -9.28
N LYS A 126 7.27 -9.61 -9.24
CA LYS A 126 8.12 -9.59 -10.43
C LYS A 126 8.26 -10.97 -11.06
N ALA A 127 8.32 -12.02 -10.25
CA ALA A 127 8.39 -13.38 -10.76
C ALA A 127 7.08 -13.80 -11.45
N LEU A 128 5.94 -13.34 -10.96
CA LEU A 128 4.62 -13.73 -11.45
C LEU A 128 4.13 -12.90 -12.63
N LEU A 129 4.47 -11.61 -12.68
CA LEU A 129 3.92 -10.69 -13.69
C LEU A 129 4.19 -11.18 -15.10
N LYS A 130 3.14 -11.10 -15.94
CA LYS A 130 3.10 -11.53 -17.34
C LYS A 130 3.09 -13.04 -17.53
N ARG A 131 3.20 -13.84 -16.48
CA ARG A 131 3.08 -15.30 -16.54
C ARG A 131 1.61 -15.68 -16.56
N ARG A 132 1.34 -16.95 -16.83
CA ARG A 132 -0.02 -17.47 -16.93
C ARG A 132 -0.25 -18.63 -15.98
N ALA A 133 -1.51 -18.92 -15.70
CA ALA A 133 -1.86 -20.13 -14.96
C ALA A 133 -1.23 -21.36 -15.64
N GLY A 134 -0.68 -22.23 -14.85
CA GLY A 134 0.04 -23.43 -15.32
C GLY A 134 1.55 -23.21 -15.51
N ASP A 135 2.03 -21.98 -15.52
CA ASP A 135 3.46 -21.71 -15.67
C ASP A 135 4.23 -22.06 -14.39
N THR A 136 5.45 -22.58 -14.60
CA THR A 136 6.43 -22.73 -13.52
C THR A 136 7.43 -21.58 -13.64
N VAL A 137 7.65 -20.86 -12.54
CA VAL A 137 8.53 -19.70 -12.51
C VAL A 137 9.55 -19.85 -11.39
N SER A 138 10.68 -19.17 -11.55
CA SER A 138 11.74 -19.14 -10.55
C SER A 138 11.59 -17.91 -9.68
N LEU A 139 11.50 -18.12 -8.36
CA LEU A 139 11.46 -17.05 -7.37
C LEU A 139 12.80 -17.03 -6.64
N MET A 140 13.45 -15.87 -6.62
CA MET A 140 14.68 -15.71 -5.85
C MET A 140 14.35 -15.48 -4.39
N THR A 141 14.86 -16.37 -3.52
CA THR A 141 14.69 -16.26 -2.07
C THR A 141 16.06 -16.11 -1.39
N PRO A 142 16.12 -15.74 -0.11
CA PRO A 142 17.39 -15.68 0.61
C PRO A 142 18.13 -17.03 0.63
N ALA A 143 17.39 -18.14 0.53
CA ALA A 143 17.98 -19.49 0.48
C ALA A 143 18.39 -19.91 -0.93
N GLY A 144 18.19 -19.05 -1.94
CA GLY A 144 18.48 -19.31 -3.34
C GLY A 144 17.20 -19.37 -4.19
N PRO A 145 17.33 -19.73 -5.48
CA PRO A 145 16.16 -19.81 -6.35
C PRO A 145 15.24 -20.95 -5.95
N GLU A 146 13.94 -20.71 -6.01
CA GLU A 146 12.90 -21.68 -5.72
C GLU A 146 11.91 -21.71 -6.89
N GLU A 147 11.55 -22.89 -7.36
CA GLU A 147 10.53 -23.03 -8.38
C GLU A 147 9.15 -23.06 -7.76
N ILE A 148 8.25 -22.24 -8.32
CA ILE A 148 6.86 -22.19 -7.92
C ILE A 148 5.98 -22.39 -9.15
N GLU A 149 4.78 -22.93 -8.95
CA GLU A 149 3.83 -23.20 -10.03
C GLU A 149 2.59 -22.33 -9.83
N ILE A 150 2.18 -21.61 -10.87
CA ILE A 150 0.97 -20.81 -10.84
C ILE A 150 -0.23 -21.72 -11.05
N ALA A 151 -1.08 -21.83 -10.01
CA ALA A 151 -2.25 -22.70 -10.04
C ALA A 151 -3.48 -21.99 -10.59
N ASP A 152 -3.68 -20.72 -10.23
CA ASP A 152 -4.86 -19.95 -10.64
C ASP A 152 -4.55 -18.46 -10.66
N VAL A 153 -5.20 -17.74 -11.58
CA VAL A 153 -5.10 -16.28 -11.70
C VAL A 153 -6.53 -15.74 -11.79
N ARG A 154 -6.86 -14.80 -10.91
CA ARG A 154 -8.18 -14.16 -10.91
C ARG A 154 -8.08 -12.69 -10.58
N TYR A 155 -9.11 -11.95 -10.91
CA TYR A 155 -9.22 -10.51 -10.69
C TYR A 155 -10.49 -10.22 -9.93
N GLU A 156 -10.33 -9.77 -8.69
CA GLU A 156 -11.45 -9.54 -7.76
C GLU A 156 -11.43 -8.09 -7.30
N ALA A 157 -12.62 -7.56 -6.98
CA ALA A 157 -12.71 -6.25 -6.35
C ALA A 157 -12.07 -6.29 -4.97
N LEU A 158 -11.26 -5.26 -4.65
CA LEU A 158 -10.62 -5.11 -3.35
C LEU A 158 -11.38 -4.09 -2.51
N SER A 159 -11.61 -4.42 -1.24
CA SER A 159 -12.35 -3.56 -0.32
C SER A 159 -11.40 -2.64 0.44
N ALA A 160 -11.70 -1.33 0.43
CA ALA A 160 -10.97 -0.35 1.23
C ALA A 160 -11.32 -0.44 2.72
N THR A 161 -12.52 -0.95 3.04
CA THR A 161 -13.02 -0.98 4.43
C THR A 161 -12.36 -2.06 5.28
N GLU A 162 -11.70 -3.02 4.68
CA GLU A 162 -11.02 -4.10 5.39
C GLU A 162 -9.60 -3.74 5.79
N SER A 163 -9.09 -2.60 5.38
CA SER A 163 -7.79 -2.16 5.86
C SER A 163 -7.94 -1.78 7.32
N ALA A 164 -7.17 -2.44 8.18
CA ALA A 164 -7.13 -2.14 9.61
C ALA A 164 -6.71 -0.69 9.81
N PRO A 165 -7.25 -0.02 10.82
CA PRO A 165 -6.84 1.33 11.16
C PRO A 165 -5.38 1.39 11.60
#